data_14d2bb27dc213f9524b4a640705f7c3a
#
_entry.id   14d2bb27dc213f9524b4a640705f7c3a
#
_cell.length_a   1.000
_cell.length_b   1.000
_cell.length_c   1.000
_cell.angle_alpha   90.00
_cell.angle_beta   90.00
_cell.angle_gamma   90.00
#
_symmetry.space_group_name_H-M   'P 1'
#
loop_
_entity.id
_entity.type
_entity.pdbx_description
1 polymer ?
#
loop_
_entity_poly.entity_id
_entity_poly.type
_entity_poly.pdbx_seq_one_letter_code
_entity_poly.pdbx_strand_id
1 'polypeptide(L)'
;MSLEIYKACCANVKEIKKRSKDIKRQINRALEKEKYYEVVTLTRVYAMLYSVFAEAAFIKMINTPHGFSEDYIKQILSQRNLESKWNKCIELAFSRINGSSGEIANKKQKINNLLNEYIIKPSELRNKIAHGQWCICLTNDCQRINTDLTQRMQSMDLMQIYVLFQIYEKYSQCIEDMIESPDRAHFRDYYSRLTDLEEYIKKTHHYSMESKLQLIKDSPKRYIASNQ
;
A
#
# COMPACT_ATOMS: atom_id res chain seq x y z
N MET A 1 11.83 -16.69 -16.15
CA MET A 1 12.24 -16.13 -14.83
C MET A 1 12.43 -17.25 -13.83
N SER A 2 13.41 -17.13 -12.91
CA SER A 2 13.68 -18.19 -11.94
C SER A 2 12.68 -18.14 -10.80
N LEU A 3 12.11 -19.29 -10.44
CA LEU A 3 11.26 -19.48 -9.25
C LEU A 3 11.96 -19.03 -7.97
N GLU A 4 13.27 -19.01 -7.97
CA GLU A 4 14.12 -18.57 -6.88
C GLU A 4 13.96 -17.07 -6.60
N ILE A 5 13.95 -16.21 -7.62
CA ILE A 5 13.71 -14.77 -7.48
C ILE A 5 12.33 -14.52 -6.86
N TYR A 6 11.30 -15.20 -7.35
CA TYR A 6 9.95 -15.05 -6.77
C TYR A 6 9.90 -15.49 -5.30
N LYS A 7 10.54 -16.59 -4.93
CA LYS A 7 10.63 -17.05 -3.54
C LYS A 7 11.34 -16.01 -2.65
N ALA A 8 12.42 -15.41 -3.14
CA ALA A 8 13.12 -14.34 -2.43
C ALA A 8 12.20 -13.11 -2.22
N CYS A 9 11.47 -12.68 -3.26
CA CYS A 9 10.49 -11.61 -3.14
C CYS A 9 9.39 -11.92 -2.11
N CYS A 10 8.87 -13.15 -2.11
CA CYS A 10 7.88 -13.60 -1.12
C CYS A 10 8.44 -13.55 0.31
N ALA A 11 9.69 -13.97 0.51
CA ALA A 11 10.34 -13.91 1.82
C ALA A 11 10.49 -12.46 2.31
N ASN A 12 10.92 -11.54 1.44
CA ASN A 12 11.03 -10.12 1.76
C ASN A 12 9.68 -9.51 2.16
N VAL A 13 8.61 -9.73 1.37
CA VAL A 13 7.26 -9.25 1.68
C VAL A 13 6.76 -9.80 3.01
N LYS A 14 7.00 -11.10 3.28
CA LYS A 14 6.60 -11.75 4.54
C LYS A 14 7.30 -11.11 5.74
N GLU A 15 8.60 -10.83 5.64
CA GLU A 15 9.37 -10.22 6.73
C GLU A 15 8.90 -8.78 6.98
N ILE A 16 8.69 -7.96 5.95
CA ILE A 16 8.17 -6.61 6.09
C ILE A 16 6.79 -6.61 6.75
N LYS A 17 5.88 -7.51 6.36
CA LYS A 17 4.57 -7.68 7.01
C LYS A 17 4.70 -8.04 8.49
N LYS A 18 5.67 -8.87 8.85
CA LYS A 18 5.95 -9.21 10.25
C LYS A 18 6.39 -7.96 11.03
N ARG A 19 7.35 -7.19 10.48
CA ARG A 19 7.81 -5.95 11.13
C ARG A 19 6.72 -4.88 11.23
N SER A 20 5.86 -4.76 10.23
CA SER A 20 4.72 -3.85 10.29
C SER A 20 3.75 -4.20 11.43
N LYS A 21 3.51 -5.49 11.68
CA LYS A 21 2.71 -5.95 12.84
C LYS A 21 3.39 -5.61 14.17
N ASP A 22 4.71 -5.73 14.25
CA ASP A 22 5.46 -5.41 15.47
C ASP A 22 5.40 -3.90 15.79
N ILE A 23 5.62 -3.03 14.79
CA ILE A 23 5.47 -1.58 14.96
C ILE A 23 4.04 -1.21 15.37
N LYS A 24 3.01 -1.80 14.74
CA LYS A 24 1.61 -1.57 15.12
C LYS A 24 1.33 -1.96 16.57
N ARG A 25 1.91 -3.06 17.07
CA ARG A 25 1.79 -3.45 18.48
C ARG A 25 2.46 -2.43 19.41
N GLN A 26 3.63 -1.89 19.03
CA GLN A 26 4.32 -0.86 19.81
C GLN A 26 3.48 0.43 19.86
N ILE A 27 2.90 0.86 18.74
CA ILE A 27 2.00 2.02 18.72
C ILE A 27 0.80 1.80 19.65
N ASN A 28 0.16 0.62 19.62
CA ASN A 28 -0.95 0.32 20.51
C ASN A 28 -0.55 0.42 21.99
N ARG A 29 0.63 -0.14 22.36
CA ARG A 29 1.16 -0.03 23.74
C ARG A 29 1.48 1.40 24.14
N ALA A 30 1.97 2.23 23.20
CA ALA A 30 2.20 3.64 23.46
C ALA A 30 0.90 4.41 23.66
N LEU A 31 -0.15 4.08 22.88
CA LEU A 31 -1.51 4.63 23.04
C LEU A 31 -2.12 4.26 24.39
N GLU A 32 -2.03 3.00 24.81
CA GLU A 32 -2.51 2.52 26.12
C GLU A 32 -1.84 3.23 27.30
N LYS A 33 -0.59 3.69 27.10
CA LYS A 33 0.21 4.43 28.10
C LYS A 33 0.16 5.94 27.93
N GLU A 34 -0.66 6.44 27.02
CA GLU A 34 -0.81 7.87 26.70
C GLU A 34 0.50 8.58 26.29
N LYS A 35 1.44 7.81 25.71
CA LYS A 35 2.73 8.32 25.23
C LYS A 35 2.62 8.88 23.82
N TYR A 36 1.92 9.98 23.66
CA TYR A 36 1.57 10.55 22.34
C TYR A 36 2.79 10.92 21.48
N TYR A 37 3.89 11.36 22.06
CA TYR A 37 5.12 11.64 21.32
C TYR A 37 5.69 10.36 20.67
N GLU A 38 5.69 9.25 21.40
CA GLU A 38 6.12 7.94 20.89
C GLU A 38 5.18 7.46 19.79
N VAL A 39 3.87 7.66 19.93
CA VAL A 39 2.85 7.35 18.90
C VAL A 39 3.15 8.09 17.60
N VAL A 40 3.41 9.40 17.64
CA VAL A 40 3.72 10.22 16.46
C VAL A 40 4.98 9.71 15.78
N THR A 41 6.04 9.44 16.52
CA THR A 41 7.30 8.92 15.98
C THR A 41 7.11 7.57 15.29
N LEU A 42 6.47 6.62 15.99
CA LEU A 42 6.22 5.27 15.45
C LEU A 42 5.26 5.28 14.27
N THR A 43 4.30 6.21 14.22
CA THR A 43 3.39 6.36 13.07
C THR A 43 4.17 6.77 11.81
N ARG A 44 5.15 7.65 11.91
CA ARG A 44 6.04 7.99 10.78
C ARG A 44 6.90 6.81 10.33
N VAL A 45 7.45 6.06 11.30
CA VAL A 45 8.17 4.80 10.99
C VAL A 45 7.25 3.79 10.29
N TYR A 46 5.99 3.70 10.72
CA TYR A 46 4.99 2.83 10.10
C TYR A 46 4.65 3.25 8.66
N ALA A 47 4.59 4.56 8.40
CA ALA A 47 4.41 5.09 7.04
C ALA A 47 5.59 4.76 6.13
N MET A 48 6.84 4.85 6.62
CA MET A 48 8.02 4.40 5.87
C MET A 48 7.95 2.90 5.57
N LEU A 49 7.52 2.09 6.55
CA LEU A 49 7.41 0.65 6.39
C LEU A 49 6.33 0.25 5.37
N TYR A 50 5.20 1.00 5.30
CA TYR A 50 4.20 0.85 4.25
C TYR A 50 4.82 0.99 2.87
N SER A 51 5.70 1.92 2.70
CA SER A 51 6.34 2.15 1.43
C SER A 51 7.32 1.05 1.03
N VAL A 52 8.15 0.61 1.97
CA VAL A 52 9.05 -0.54 1.73
C VAL A 52 8.24 -1.78 1.37
N PHE A 53 7.08 -1.96 2.03
CA PHE A 53 6.11 -3.01 1.69
C PHE A 53 5.58 -2.86 0.25
N ALA A 54 5.13 -1.65 -0.12
CA ALA A 54 4.55 -1.40 -1.43
C ALA A 54 5.55 -1.68 -2.57
N GLU A 55 6.82 -1.27 -2.41
CA GLU A 55 7.88 -1.56 -3.38
C GLU A 55 8.19 -3.06 -3.45
N ALA A 56 8.37 -3.73 -2.31
CA ALA A 56 8.64 -5.17 -2.28
C ALA A 56 7.48 -5.99 -2.85
N ALA A 57 6.23 -5.61 -2.54
CA ALA A 57 5.03 -6.28 -3.05
C ALA A 57 4.86 -6.05 -4.56
N PHE A 58 5.19 -4.86 -5.08
CA PHE A 58 5.22 -4.59 -6.51
C PHE A 58 6.23 -5.49 -7.23
N ILE A 59 7.46 -5.58 -6.72
CA ILE A 59 8.50 -6.46 -7.30
C ILE A 59 8.06 -7.93 -7.25
N LYS A 60 7.47 -8.38 -6.13
CA LYS A 60 6.90 -9.74 -6.02
C LYS A 60 5.84 -9.95 -7.12
N MET A 61 4.90 -9.03 -7.28
CA MET A 61 3.77 -9.15 -8.20
C MET A 61 4.21 -9.27 -9.66
N ILE A 62 5.12 -8.40 -10.13
CA ILE A 62 5.60 -8.47 -11.53
C ILE A 62 6.45 -9.72 -11.81
N ASN A 63 6.96 -10.38 -10.76
CA ASN A 63 7.74 -11.60 -10.81
C ASN A 63 6.91 -12.88 -10.56
N THR A 64 5.57 -12.80 -10.55
CA THR A 64 4.70 -13.96 -10.36
C THR A 64 4.99 -15.04 -11.42
N PRO A 65 5.18 -16.31 -11.01
CA PRO A 65 5.46 -17.41 -11.94
C PRO A 65 4.36 -17.54 -13.01
N HIS A 66 4.76 -17.85 -14.23
CA HIS A 66 3.87 -17.94 -15.40
C HIS A 66 3.15 -16.63 -15.78
N GLY A 67 3.50 -15.52 -15.13
CA GLY A 67 2.96 -14.20 -15.41
C GLY A 67 3.64 -13.49 -16.58
N PHE A 68 4.35 -12.40 -16.30
CA PHE A 68 5.07 -11.62 -17.32
C PHE A 68 6.31 -12.31 -17.83
N SER A 69 6.65 -12.09 -19.12
CA SER A 69 7.94 -12.45 -19.70
C SER A 69 9.08 -11.61 -19.10
N GLU A 70 10.32 -12.08 -19.24
CA GLU A 70 11.49 -11.30 -18.80
C GLU A 70 11.59 -9.94 -19.48
N ASP A 71 11.20 -9.85 -20.75
CA ASP A 71 11.20 -8.58 -21.49
C ASP A 71 10.17 -7.60 -20.95
N TYR A 72 8.97 -8.06 -20.55
CA TYR A 72 7.97 -7.21 -19.92
C TYR A 72 8.46 -6.68 -18.57
N ILE A 73 9.09 -7.54 -17.77
CA ILE A 73 9.68 -7.14 -16.48
C ILE A 73 10.78 -6.12 -16.68
N LYS A 74 11.69 -6.30 -17.66
CA LYS A 74 12.72 -5.32 -18.00
C LYS A 74 12.12 -3.99 -18.42
N GLN A 75 11.07 -3.97 -19.26
CA GLN A 75 10.36 -2.76 -19.66
C GLN A 75 9.76 -2.01 -18.47
N ILE A 76 9.18 -2.74 -17.49
CA ILE A 76 8.62 -2.14 -16.28
C ILE A 76 9.73 -1.55 -15.40
N LEU A 77 10.79 -2.33 -15.14
CA LEU A 77 11.87 -1.92 -14.23
C LEU A 77 12.72 -0.77 -14.78
N SER A 78 12.82 -0.63 -16.11
CA SER A 78 13.53 0.47 -16.77
C SER A 78 12.83 1.82 -16.64
N GLN A 79 11.57 1.85 -16.17
CA GLN A 79 10.84 3.10 -15.99
C GLN A 79 11.42 3.94 -14.84
N ARG A 80 11.41 5.26 -15.03
CA ARG A 80 12.14 6.23 -14.18
C ARG A 80 11.66 6.29 -12.73
N ASN A 81 10.36 6.23 -12.48
CA ASN A 81 9.74 6.41 -11.17
C ASN A 81 8.63 5.38 -10.90
N LEU A 82 8.12 5.36 -9.68
CA LEU A 82 7.10 4.42 -9.25
C LEU A 82 5.82 4.50 -10.10
N GLU A 83 5.34 5.71 -10.37
CA GLU A 83 4.14 5.93 -11.18
C GLU A 83 4.31 5.37 -12.60
N SER A 84 5.41 5.68 -13.27
CA SER A 84 5.71 5.17 -14.61
C SER A 84 5.85 3.64 -14.63
N LYS A 85 6.43 3.03 -13.57
CA LYS A 85 6.51 1.58 -13.42
C LYS A 85 5.12 0.94 -13.30
N TRP A 86 4.25 1.52 -12.49
CA TRP A 86 2.87 1.05 -12.36
C TRP A 86 2.07 1.21 -13.64
N ASN A 87 2.16 2.37 -14.30
CA ASN A 87 1.47 2.62 -15.56
C ASN A 87 1.90 1.62 -16.63
N LYS A 88 3.21 1.34 -16.74
CA LYS A 88 3.72 0.33 -17.68
C LYS A 88 3.27 -1.09 -17.31
N CYS A 89 3.27 -1.44 -16.04
CA CYS A 89 2.74 -2.72 -15.56
C CYS A 89 1.27 -2.92 -15.94
N ILE A 90 0.43 -1.91 -15.68
CA ILE A 90 -1.00 -1.92 -16.01
C ILE A 90 -1.21 -2.02 -17.53
N GLU A 91 -0.47 -1.21 -18.32
CA GLU A 91 -0.52 -1.28 -19.79
C GLU A 91 -0.26 -2.71 -20.29
N LEU A 92 0.83 -3.32 -19.83
CA LEU A 92 1.21 -4.68 -20.24
C LEU A 92 0.24 -5.76 -19.70
N ALA A 93 -0.32 -5.59 -18.51
CA ALA A 93 -1.35 -6.49 -17.99
C ALA A 93 -2.61 -6.44 -18.85
N PHE A 94 -3.10 -5.24 -19.17
CA PHE A 94 -4.28 -5.07 -20.02
C PHE A 94 -4.08 -5.48 -21.47
N SER A 95 -2.86 -5.43 -22.02
CA SER A 95 -2.58 -5.93 -23.38
C SER A 95 -2.77 -7.43 -23.54
N ARG A 96 -2.85 -8.17 -22.44
CA ARG A 96 -3.05 -9.63 -22.41
C ARG A 96 -4.51 -10.04 -22.22
N ILE A 97 -5.43 -9.08 -22.04
CA ILE A 97 -6.82 -9.36 -21.76
C ILE A 97 -7.64 -9.29 -23.04
N ASN A 98 -8.46 -10.30 -23.26
CA ASN A 98 -9.46 -10.31 -24.32
C ASN A 98 -10.74 -9.59 -23.86
N GLY A 99 -11.28 -8.74 -24.72
CA GLY A 99 -12.52 -7.99 -24.42
C GLY A 99 -12.78 -6.89 -25.44
N SER A 100 -13.92 -6.25 -25.34
CA SER A 100 -14.22 -5.08 -26.19
C SER A 100 -13.33 -3.89 -25.77
N SER A 101 -12.95 -3.04 -26.73
CA SER A 101 -12.13 -1.87 -26.47
C SER A 101 -12.74 -0.92 -25.41
N GLY A 102 -14.05 -0.76 -25.39
CA GLY A 102 -14.75 0.07 -24.40
C GLY A 102 -14.69 -0.53 -22.99
N GLU A 103 -14.89 -1.84 -22.86
CA GLU A 103 -14.79 -2.53 -21.57
C GLU A 103 -13.36 -2.44 -20.98
N ILE A 104 -12.35 -2.71 -21.80
CA ILE A 104 -10.96 -2.62 -21.41
C ILE A 104 -10.61 -1.18 -20.96
N ALA A 105 -11.06 -0.16 -21.72
CA ALA A 105 -10.84 1.24 -21.37
C ALA A 105 -11.48 1.60 -20.02
N ASN A 106 -12.71 1.19 -19.77
CA ASN A 106 -13.42 1.43 -18.50
C ASN A 106 -12.71 0.74 -17.32
N LYS A 107 -12.31 -0.52 -17.47
CA LYS A 107 -11.55 -1.26 -16.45
C LYS A 107 -10.23 -0.56 -16.15
N LYS A 108 -9.48 -0.18 -17.18
CA LYS A 108 -8.20 0.52 -17.05
C LYS A 108 -8.36 1.87 -16.35
N GLN A 109 -9.39 2.63 -16.68
CA GLN A 109 -9.68 3.90 -16.02
C GLN A 109 -9.93 3.72 -14.52
N LYS A 110 -10.77 2.75 -14.12
CA LYS A 110 -11.02 2.44 -12.71
C LYS A 110 -9.75 2.08 -11.96
N ILE A 111 -8.95 1.18 -12.51
CA ILE A 111 -7.66 0.75 -11.94
C ILE A 111 -6.70 1.93 -11.79
N ASN A 112 -6.59 2.83 -12.78
CA ASN A 112 -5.72 3.99 -12.73
C ASN A 112 -6.20 5.03 -11.68
N ASN A 113 -7.51 5.22 -11.51
CA ASN A 113 -8.05 6.09 -10.47
C ASN A 113 -7.67 5.59 -9.07
N LEU A 114 -7.82 4.30 -8.83
CA LEU A 114 -7.43 3.66 -7.57
C LEU A 114 -5.91 3.71 -7.34
N LEU A 115 -5.10 3.50 -8.39
CA LEU A 115 -3.65 3.65 -8.35
C LEU A 115 -3.25 5.04 -7.86
N ASN A 116 -3.77 6.07 -8.50
CA ASN A 116 -3.41 7.45 -8.19
C ASN A 116 -3.79 7.82 -6.76
N GLU A 117 -5.00 7.46 -6.32
CA GLU A 117 -5.51 7.85 -5.01
C GLU A 117 -4.82 7.10 -3.86
N TYR A 118 -4.62 5.78 -4.00
CA TYR A 118 -4.22 4.94 -2.87
C TYR A 118 -2.78 4.44 -2.91
N ILE A 119 -2.05 4.65 -4.01
CA ILE A 119 -0.66 4.22 -4.14
C ILE A 119 0.26 5.38 -4.45
N ILE A 120 -0.05 6.20 -5.48
CA ILE A 120 0.86 7.27 -5.91
C ILE A 120 0.83 8.45 -4.94
N LYS A 121 -0.35 9.02 -4.64
CA LYS A 121 -0.46 10.14 -3.67
C LYS A 121 0.13 9.82 -2.29
N PRO A 122 -0.11 8.64 -1.67
CA PRO A 122 0.58 8.30 -0.42
C PRO A 122 2.09 8.18 -0.55
N SER A 123 2.61 7.76 -1.72
CA SER A 123 4.05 7.63 -1.95
C SER A 123 4.78 8.98 -1.94
N GLU A 124 4.11 10.08 -2.30
CA GLU A 124 4.67 11.43 -2.27
C GLU A 124 5.02 11.83 -0.83
N LEU A 125 4.10 11.63 0.09
CA LEU A 125 4.31 11.95 1.51
C LEU A 125 5.45 11.12 2.11
N ARG A 126 5.49 9.82 1.78
CA ARG A 126 6.57 8.95 2.18
C ARG A 126 7.93 9.44 1.68
N ASN A 127 8.02 9.89 0.43
CA ASN A 127 9.27 10.41 -0.11
C ASN A 127 9.78 11.57 0.74
N LYS A 128 8.89 12.48 1.16
CA LYS A 128 9.25 13.59 2.05
C LYS A 128 9.80 13.09 3.40
N ILE A 129 9.15 12.09 4.02
CA ILE A 129 9.62 11.48 5.27
C ILE A 129 11.00 10.83 5.07
N ALA A 130 11.20 10.06 4.01
CA ALA A 130 12.44 9.38 3.71
C ALA A 130 13.62 10.35 3.47
N HIS A 131 13.32 11.55 2.95
CA HIS A 131 14.29 12.63 2.75
C HIS A 131 14.42 13.58 3.96
N GLY A 132 13.99 13.17 5.14
CA GLY A 132 14.16 13.92 6.39
C GLY A 132 13.19 15.06 6.61
N GLN A 133 12.17 15.24 5.77
CA GLN A 133 11.16 16.28 5.91
C GLN A 133 10.05 15.84 6.87
N TRP A 134 10.35 15.78 8.16
CA TRP A 134 9.46 15.21 9.19
C TRP A 134 8.45 16.20 9.79
N CYS A 135 8.66 17.50 9.62
CA CYS A 135 7.79 18.55 10.16
C CYS A 135 7.17 19.40 9.05
N ILE A 136 8.00 19.84 8.12
CA ILE A 136 7.64 20.74 7.04
C ILE A 136 8.12 20.11 5.72
N CYS A 137 7.20 19.97 4.78
CA CYS A 137 7.49 19.48 3.44
C CYS A 137 7.88 20.64 2.52
N LEU A 138 8.95 20.45 1.76
CA LEU A 138 9.38 21.40 0.74
C LEU A 138 8.90 20.96 -0.65
N THR A 139 8.87 21.89 -1.60
CA THR A 139 8.72 21.59 -3.03
C THR A 139 9.87 20.68 -3.52
N ASN A 140 9.75 20.09 -4.69
CA ASN A 140 10.76 19.15 -5.18
C ASN A 140 12.13 19.82 -5.48
N ASP A 141 12.11 21.12 -5.75
CA ASP A 141 13.30 21.97 -5.90
C ASP A 141 13.87 22.48 -4.56
N CYS A 142 13.22 22.13 -3.44
CA CYS A 142 13.55 22.58 -2.08
C CYS A 142 13.57 24.09 -1.85
N GLN A 143 12.91 24.88 -2.72
CA GLN A 143 12.94 26.35 -2.65
C GLN A 143 11.72 26.95 -1.94
N ARG A 144 10.63 26.19 -1.76
CA ARG A 144 9.39 26.68 -1.15
C ARG A 144 8.79 25.61 -0.24
N ILE A 145 7.99 26.06 0.74
CA ILE A 145 7.18 25.18 1.57
C ILE A 145 6.02 24.63 0.73
N ASN A 146 5.83 23.32 0.77
CA ASN A 146 4.64 22.66 0.25
C ASN A 146 3.61 22.54 1.39
N THR A 147 2.66 23.48 1.44
CA THR A 147 1.67 23.58 2.51
C THR A 147 0.72 22.37 2.55
N ASP A 148 0.28 21.88 1.40
CA ASP A 148 -0.60 20.69 1.32
C ASP A 148 0.08 19.45 1.89
N LEU A 149 1.28 19.12 1.42
CA LEU A 149 2.02 17.97 1.95
C LEU A 149 2.41 18.15 3.43
N THR A 150 2.67 19.39 3.87
CA THR A 150 2.93 19.69 5.28
C THR A 150 1.71 19.40 6.13
N GLN A 151 0.54 19.84 5.71
CA GLN A 151 -0.72 19.56 6.43
C GLN A 151 -1.02 18.06 6.47
N ARG A 152 -0.85 17.36 5.35
CA ARG A 152 -1.00 15.89 5.28
C ARG A 152 -0.01 15.16 6.18
N MET A 153 1.23 15.65 6.30
CA MET A 153 2.23 15.12 7.23
C MET A 153 1.82 15.29 8.68
N GLN A 154 1.30 16.45 9.04
CA GLN A 154 0.87 16.78 10.41
C GLN A 154 -0.38 16.01 10.82
N SER A 155 -1.30 15.77 9.88
CA SER A 155 -2.54 14.99 10.11
C SER A 155 -2.38 13.48 9.91
N MET A 156 -1.14 12.98 9.76
CA MET A 156 -0.88 11.56 9.50
C MET A 156 -1.41 10.66 10.62
N ASP A 157 -2.31 9.74 10.27
CA ASP A 157 -3.00 8.85 11.18
C ASP A 157 -2.57 7.39 10.95
N LEU A 158 -2.31 6.68 12.07
CA LEU A 158 -2.01 5.24 12.06
C LEU A 158 -3.07 4.42 11.32
N MET A 159 -4.36 4.75 11.53
CA MET A 159 -5.47 4.00 10.95
C MET A 159 -5.54 4.19 9.44
N GLN A 160 -5.26 5.40 8.95
CA GLN A 160 -5.16 5.67 7.52
C GLN A 160 -4.04 4.84 6.87
N ILE A 161 -2.85 4.80 7.49
CA ILE A 161 -1.73 4.00 6.99
C ILE A 161 -2.08 2.50 7.01
N TYR A 162 -2.73 2.02 8.08
CA TYR A 162 -3.21 0.63 8.16
C TYR A 162 -4.18 0.28 7.03
N VAL A 163 -5.12 1.18 6.74
CA VAL A 163 -6.08 1.03 5.64
C VAL A 163 -5.35 0.97 4.29
N LEU A 164 -4.33 1.82 4.08
CA LEU A 164 -3.52 1.78 2.86
C LEU A 164 -2.81 0.45 2.64
N PHE A 165 -2.29 -0.22 3.68
CA PHE A 165 -1.72 -1.57 3.56
C PHE A 165 -2.76 -2.56 3.02
N GLN A 166 -4.00 -2.52 3.52
CA GLN A 166 -5.05 -3.44 3.12
C GLN A 166 -5.57 -3.13 1.70
N ILE A 167 -5.70 -1.84 1.36
CA ILE A 167 -6.07 -1.41 0.01
C ILE A 167 -5.02 -1.87 -0.99
N TYR A 168 -3.73 -1.69 -0.67
CA TYR A 168 -2.64 -2.13 -1.53
C TYR A 168 -2.71 -3.64 -1.82
N GLU A 169 -2.93 -4.47 -0.79
CA GLU A 169 -3.05 -5.92 -0.95
C GLU A 169 -4.21 -6.31 -1.87
N LYS A 170 -5.37 -5.71 -1.67
CA LYS A 170 -6.55 -5.96 -2.51
C LYS A 170 -6.37 -5.46 -3.94
N TYR A 171 -5.79 -4.26 -4.09
CA TYR A 171 -5.50 -3.68 -5.39
C TYR A 171 -4.48 -4.52 -6.17
N SER A 172 -3.36 -4.88 -5.54
CA SER A 172 -2.33 -5.69 -6.18
C SER A 172 -2.84 -7.07 -6.60
N GLN A 173 -3.80 -7.65 -5.84
CA GLN A 173 -4.42 -8.92 -6.23
C GLN A 173 -5.22 -8.81 -7.54
N CYS A 174 -5.92 -7.68 -7.77
CA CYS A 174 -6.63 -7.46 -9.05
C CYS A 174 -5.63 -7.45 -10.23
N ILE A 175 -4.45 -6.85 -10.04
CA ILE A 175 -3.41 -6.80 -11.09
C ILE A 175 -2.70 -8.14 -11.22
N GLU A 176 -2.41 -8.83 -10.11
CA GLU A 176 -1.76 -10.15 -10.11
C GLU A 176 -2.58 -11.18 -10.89
N ASP A 177 -3.92 -11.18 -10.75
CA ASP A 177 -4.82 -12.04 -11.52
C ASP A 177 -4.74 -11.77 -13.05
N MET A 178 -4.59 -10.49 -13.45
CA MET A 178 -4.38 -10.11 -14.85
C MET A 178 -3.02 -10.60 -15.38
N ILE A 179 -2.00 -10.58 -14.53
CA ILE A 179 -0.64 -10.99 -14.89
C ILE A 179 -0.55 -12.51 -14.97
N GLU A 180 -1.10 -13.23 -14.00
CA GLU A 180 -0.95 -14.69 -13.87
C GLU A 180 -1.91 -15.46 -14.78
N SER A 181 -3.17 -15.02 -14.83
CA SER A 181 -4.26 -15.77 -15.47
C SER A 181 -5.28 -14.83 -16.13
N PRO A 182 -4.90 -14.11 -17.21
CA PRO A 182 -5.75 -13.12 -17.87
C PRO A 182 -7.08 -13.71 -18.39
N ASP A 183 -7.06 -14.94 -18.90
CA ASP A 183 -8.21 -15.59 -19.52
C ASP A 183 -9.10 -16.38 -18.54
N ARG A 184 -8.65 -16.61 -17.30
CA ARG A 184 -9.39 -17.41 -16.32
C ARG A 184 -9.68 -16.63 -15.04
N ALA A 185 -8.67 -16.42 -14.17
CA ALA A 185 -8.86 -15.79 -12.87
C ALA A 185 -9.34 -14.34 -13.01
N HIS A 186 -8.69 -13.56 -13.89
CA HIS A 186 -9.12 -12.21 -14.16
C HIS A 186 -10.56 -12.14 -14.67
N PHE A 187 -10.90 -12.95 -15.67
CA PHE A 187 -12.24 -12.92 -16.26
C PHE A 187 -13.32 -13.30 -15.26
N ARG A 188 -13.06 -14.28 -14.39
CA ARG A 188 -13.99 -14.75 -13.36
C ARG A 188 -14.11 -13.79 -12.18
N ASP A 189 -12.98 -13.27 -11.68
CA ASP A 189 -12.91 -12.68 -10.34
C ASP A 189 -12.75 -11.15 -10.34
N TYR A 190 -12.45 -10.50 -11.47
CA TYR A 190 -12.16 -9.06 -11.55
C TYR A 190 -13.22 -8.19 -10.87
N TYR A 191 -14.47 -8.37 -11.24
CA TYR A 191 -15.56 -7.54 -10.70
C TYR A 191 -15.81 -7.79 -9.22
N SER A 192 -15.74 -9.05 -8.77
CA SER A 192 -15.86 -9.39 -7.34
C SER A 192 -14.74 -8.75 -6.53
N ARG A 193 -13.48 -8.88 -6.96
CA ARG A 193 -12.33 -8.27 -6.28
C ARG A 193 -12.39 -6.75 -6.26
N LEU A 194 -12.79 -6.14 -7.36
CA LEU A 194 -12.96 -4.69 -7.44
C LEU A 194 -14.07 -4.19 -6.50
N THR A 195 -15.22 -4.88 -6.48
CA THR A 195 -16.30 -4.59 -5.55
C THR A 195 -15.86 -4.74 -4.09
N ASP A 196 -15.16 -5.82 -3.75
CA ASP A 196 -14.60 -6.03 -2.41
C ASP A 196 -13.62 -4.92 -2.00
N LEU A 197 -12.83 -4.41 -2.94
CA LEU A 197 -11.92 -3.28 -2.71
C LEU A 197 -12.71 -1.97 -2.49
N GLU A 198 -13.67 -1.65 -3.36
CA GLU A 198 -14.50 -0.45 -3.25
C GLU A 198 -15.33 -0.45 -1.95
N GLU A 199 -15.91 -1.60 -1.57
CA GLU A 199 -16.61 -1.76 -0.29
C GLU A 199 -15.67 -1.59 0.90
N TYR A 200 -14.47 -2.16 0.84
CA TYR A 200 -13.48 -1.98 1.90
C TYR A 200 -13.11 -0.51 2.07
N ILE A 201 -12.86 0.21 0.99
CA ILE A 201 -12.58 1.65 1.00
C ILE A 201 -13.74 2.41 1.65
N LYS A 202 -14.98 2.13 1.22
CA LYS A 202 -16.19 2.77 1.77
C LYS A 202 -16.35 2.50 3.27
N LYS A 203 -16.16 1.25 3.71
CA LYS A 203 -16.28 0.85 5.13
C LYS A 203 -15.22 1.48 6.02
N THR A 204 -14.03 1.74 5.47
CA THR A 204 -12.88 2.23 6.25
C THR A 204 -12.62 3.73 6.13
N HIS A 205 -13.43 4.43 5.33
CA HIS A 205 -13.27 5.88 5.09
C HIS A 205 -13.29 6.72 6.39
N HIS A 206 -14.05 6.30 7.41
CA HIS A 206 -14.18 6.98 8.69
C HIS A 206 -13.25 6.44 9.78
N TYR A 207 -12.35 5.49 9.46
CA TYR A 207 -11.40 4.97 10.44
C TYR A 207 -10.39 6.06 10.82
N SER A 208 -10.31 6.36 12.11
CA SER A 208 -9.43 7.37 12.67
C SER A 208 -8.76 6.88 13.95
N MET A 209 -7.73 7.63 14.39
CA MET A 209 -7.08 7.37 15.66
C MET A 209 -8.05 7.57 16.83
N GLU A 210 -8.96 8.55 16.76
CA GLU A 210 -9.98 8.79 17.78
C GLU A 210 -10.89 7.58 17.95
N SER A 211 -11.41 7.01 16.84
CA SER A 211 -12.24 5.80 16.90
C SER A 211 -11.48 4.62 17.48
N LYS A 212 -10.19 4.51 17.19
CA LYS A 212 -9.33 3.46 17.75
C LYS A 212 -9.06 3.65 19.24
N LEU A 213 -8.80 4.89 19.69
CA LEU A 213 -8.62 5.20 21.11
C LEU A 213 -9.88 4.89 21.91
N GLN A 214 -11.05 5.19 21.36
CA GLN A 214 -12.33 4.83 21.99
C GLN A 214 -12.45 3.31 22.17
N LEU A 215 -12.17 2.52 21.12
CA LEU A 215 -12.17 1.07 21.21
C LEU A 215 -11.18 0.51 22.24
N ILE A 216 -10.00 1.12 22.40
CA ILE A 216 -9.02 0.72 23.42
C ILE A 216 -9.56 1.01 24.82
N LYS A 217 -10.17 2.20 25.05
CA LYS A 217 -10.76 2.58 26.34
C LYS A 217 -11.94 1.70 26.73
N ASP A 218 -12.78 1.36 25.77
CA ASP A 218 -13.99 0.55 25.98
C ASP A 218 -13.68 -0.96 26.11
N SER A 219 -12.47 -1.38 25.72
CA SER A 219 -12.05 -2.79 25.84
C SER A 219 -11.76 -3.12 27.30
N PRO A 220 -12.36 -4.19 27.86
CA PRO A 220 -12.06 -4.62 29.24
C PRO A 220 -10.56 -4.87 29.37
N LYS A 221 -9.90 -4.20 30.33
CA LYS A 221 -8.48 -4.41 30.63
C LYS A 221 -8.27 -5.90 30.89
N ARG A 222 -7.57 -6.60 30.01
CA ARG A 222 -7.12 -7.94 30.31
C ARG A 222 -6.19 -7.85 31.53
N TYR A 223 -6.66 -8.26 32.68
CA TYR A 223 -5.82 -8.50 33.85
C TYR A 223 -4.79 -9.56 33.46
N ILE A 224 -3.58 -9.14 33.16
CA ILE A 224 -2.43 -10.04 33.19
C ILE A 224 -2.22 -10.26 34.68
N ALA A 225 -2.72 -11.41 35.17
CA ALA A 225 -2.31 -11.90 36.48
C ALA A 225 -0.79 -12.00 36.45
N SER A 226 -0.13 -11.14 37.18
CA SER A 226 1.29 -11.25 37.51
C SER A 226 1.42 -12.50 38.38
N ASN A 227 1.78 -13.61 37.76
CA ASN A 227 2.30 -14.74 38.53
C ASN A 227 3.61 -14.26 39.15
N GLN A 228 3.57 -14.11 40.47
CA GLN A 228 4.73 -14.02 41.36
C GLN A 228 5.54 -15.31 41.29
#